data_a08b7496cbfd759962a3f7c07d4aaf4d
#
_entry.id   a08b7496cbfd759962a3f7c07d4aaf4d
#
_cell.length_a   1.000
_cell.length_b   1.000
_cell.length_c   1.000
_cell.angle_alpha   90.00
_cell.angle_beta   90.00
_cell.angle_gamma   90.00
#
_symmetry.space_group_name_H-M   'P 1'
#
loop_
_entity.id
_entity.type
_entity.pdbx_description
1 polymer ?
#
loop_
_entity_poly.entity_id
_entity_poly.type
_entity_poly.pdbx_seq_one_letter_code
_entity_poly.pdbx_strand_id
1 'polypeptide(L)'
;MGEVAFTTGQLRDRRYHLTHLAPLRSQSMRILVTNDDGIDSVGLHVLARALLGHGDVTIVAPDTEFSGAGAAFGPVHLIRPEVHEARVDGIEAAWSVSGPPGLCVLYSRLGVFGDPFDIVVAGINPGMNVGRSVYHSGTIGAALTARNGGITGIAVSQAVTQWGVEGQGTGEDLDHQVWQSAAEVARAAVGAVIADPPDVPSVLNINVPNLPLEEMSGWKQTRIGSLPPRTMSTAVLEPKPGHEGSYHISMSWGEPSVLPSDTDGGAVMEGFISLTWVGGMAAEPVIDDDPVSAAVTDLLT
;
A
#
# COMPACT_ATOMS: atom_id res chain seq x y z
N MET A 1 44.00 -23.40 40.86
CA MET A 1 44.90 -22.74 39.88
C MET A 1 45.05 -23.69 38.70
N GLY A 2 44.43 -23.41 37.60
CA GLY A 2 44.52 -24.18 36.38
C GLY A 2 44.05 -23.27 35.27
N GLU A 3 45.02 -22.66 34.57
CA GLU A 3 44.80 -21.84 33.36
C GLU A 3 44.29 -22.71 32.23
N VAL A 4 43.19 -22.32 31.60
CA VAL A 4 42.72 -22.90 30.34
C VAL A 4 43.12 -21.95 29.21
N ALA A 5 44.15 -22.39 28.44
CA ALA A 5 44.60 -21.72 27.25
C ALA A 5 43.63 -21.95 26.09
N PHE A 6 43.07 -20.86 25.55
CA PHE A 6 42.34 -20.90 24.28
C PHE A 6 43.28 -20.83 23.11
N THR A 7 43.39 -21.93 22.36
CA THR A 7 44.07 -21.99 21.07
C THR A 7 43.22 -21.41 19.99
N THR A 8 43.71 -20.40 19.28
CA THR A 8 43.16 -19.81 18.09
C THR A 8 43.19 -20.81 16.93
N GLY A 9 42.06 -21.46 16.67
CA GLY A 9 41.83 -22.29 15.49
C GLY A 9 41.48 -21.43 14.27
N GLN A 10 42.19 -21.64 13.20
CA GLN A 10 42.10 -21.02 11.89
C GLN A 10 40.64 -21.06 11.33
N LEU A 11 40.04 -19.90 11.13
CA LEU A 11 38.86 -19.74 10.31
C LEU A 11 39.23 -19.91 8.84
N ARG A 12 38.97 -21.08 8.29
CA ARG A 12 39.05 -21.31 6.83
C ARG A 12 37.93 -20.54 6.16
N ASP A 13 38.30 -19.62 5.31
CA ASP A 13 37.50 -18.85 4.36
C ASP A 13 36.72 -19.81 3.45
N ARG A 14 35.44 -20.09 3.81
CA ARG A 14 34.50 -20.76 2.92
C ARG A 14 33.77 -19.67 2.14
N ARG A 15 34.32 -19.33 0.98
CA ARG A 15 33.60 -18.61 -0.07
C ARG A 15 32.44 -19.49 -0.53
N TYR A 16 31.24 -19.16 -0.09
CA TYR A 16 30.03 -19.68 -0.71
C TYR A 16 29.87 -19.02 -2.07
N HIS A 17 30.32 -19.71 -3.12
CA HIS A 17 29.89 -19.38 -4.48
C HIS A 17 28.42 -19.77 -4.59
N LEU A 18 27.52 -18.81 -4.35
CA LEU A 18 26.13 -18.89 -4.74
C LEU A 18 26.05 -18.65 -6.26
N THR A 19 26.36 -19.67 -7.05
CA THR A 19 25.89 -19.74 -8.43
C THR A 19 24.42 -20.14 -8.41
N HIS A 20 23.53 -19.20 -8.10
CA HIS A 20 22.13 -19.36 -8.47
C HIS A 20 22.02 -19.12 -9.97
N LEU A 21 22.19 -20.20 -10.75
CA LEU A 21 21.54 -20.30 -12.03
C LEU A 21 20.03 -20.35 -11.73
N ALA A 22 19.39 -19.18 -11.82
CA ALA A 22 17.93 -19.14 -11.84
C ALA A 22 17.49 -20.02 -13.02
N PRO A 23 16.59 -21.00 -12.81
CA PRO A 23 16.01 -21.72 -13.92
C PRO A 23 15.34 -20.71 -14.85
N LEU A 24 15.52 -20.88 -16.16
CA LEU A 24 14.79 -20.14 -17.18
C LEU A 24 13.29 -20.31 -16.87
N ARG A 25 12.68 -19.31 -16.23
CA ARG A 25 11.24 -19.30 -15.96
C ARG A 25 10.51 -19.14 -17.30
N SER A 26 10.01 -20.21 -17.82
CA SER A 26 8.91 -20.24 -18.80
C SER A 26 7.54 -20.15 -18.09
N GLN A 27 7.49 -19.56 -16.90
CA GLN A 27 6.25 -19.41 -16.17
C GLN A 27 5.66 -18.04 -16.45
N SER A 28 4.36 -17.97 -16.61
CA SER A 28 3.58 -16.75 -16.66
C SER A 28 3.92 -15.85 -15.46
N MET A 29 3.92 -14.53 -15.65
CA MET A 29 4.09 -13.54 -14.58
C MET A 29 2.98 -13.73 -13.55
N ARG A 30 3.30 -13.79 -12.27
CA ARG A 30 2.31 -13.95 -11.20
C ARG A 30 2.04 -12.61 -10.51
N ILE A 31 0.79 -12.18 -10.60
CA ILE A 31 0.34 -10.88 -10.10
C ILE A 31 -0.57 -11.09 -8.90
N LEU A 32 -0.17 -10.56 -7.73
CA LEU A 32 -1.04 -10.47 -6.58
C LEU A 32 -1.85 -9.19 -6.65
N VAL A 33 -3.17 -9.29 -6.54
CA VAL A 33 -4.07 -8.14 -6.42
C VAL A 33 -4.72 -8.14 -5.05
N THR A 34 -4.72 -6.99 -4.38
CA THR A 34 -5.31 -6.78 -3.05
C THR A 34 -5.92 -5.38 -2.93
N ASN A 35 -6.57 -5.08 -1.83
CA ASN A 35 -7.10 -3.74 -1.48
C ASN A 35 -7.35 -3.66 0.02
N ASP A 36 -7.83 -2.53 0.51
CA ASP A 36 -8.30 -2.32 1.89
C ASP A 36 -9.83 -2.14 2.00
N ASP A 37 -10.54 -2.10 0.87
CA ASP A 37 -12.02 -1.99 0.83
C ASP A 37 -12.72 -3.35 0.97
N GLY A 38 -11.97 -4.46 0.87
CA GLY A 38 -12.48 -5.83 0.99
C GLY A 38 -12.68 -6.55 -0.33
N ILE A 39 -12.87 -7.88 -0.21
CA ILE A 39 -12.93 -8.83 -1.35
C ILE A 39 -14.06 -8.53 -2.33
N ASP A 40 -15.16 -7.94 -1.89
CA ASP A 40 -16.34 -7.65 -2.70
C ASP A 40 -16.29 -6.27 -3.39
N SER A 41 -15.20 -5.52 -3.21
CA SER A 41 -15.04 -4.17 -3.78
C SER A 41 -15.03 -4.18 -5.31
N VAL A 42 -15.81 -3.29 -5.90
CA VAL A 42 -15.88 -3.10 -7.37
C VAL A 42 -14.51 -2.71 -7.93
N GLY A 43 -13.79 -1.79 -7.26
CA GLY A 43 -12.46 -1.34 -7.66
C GLY A 43 -11.45 -2.50 -7.76
N LEU A 44 -11.46 -3.41 -6.79
CA LEU A 44 -10.63 -4.62 -6.78
C LEU A 44 -10.90 -5.51 -8.00
N HIS A 45 -12.17 -5.78 -8.26
CA HIS A 45 -12.58 -6.66 -9.36
C HIS A 45 -12.25 -6.07 -10.73
N VAL A 46 -12.44 -4.76 -10.91
CA VAL A 46 -12.12 -4.07 -12.16
C VAL A 46 -10.61 -4.06 -12.39
N LEU A 47 -9.81 -3.78 -11.35
CA LEU A 47 -8.35 -3.83 -11.41
C LEU A 47 -7.85 -5.23 -11.78
N ALA A 48 -8.31 -6.27 -11.08
CA ALA A 48 -7.86 -7.63 -11.32
C ALA A 48 -8.11 -8.08 -12.76
N ARG A 49 -9.31 -7.80 -13.31
CA ARG A 49 -9.64 -8.11 -14.72
C ARG A 49 -8.77 -7.34 -15.71
N ALA A 50 -8.44 -6.09 -15.44
CA ALA A 50 -7.60 -5.29 -16.32
C ALA A 50 -6.16 -5.83 -16.43
N LEU A 51 -5.71 -6.58 -15.43
CA LEU A 51 -4.34 -7.12 -15.36
C LEU A 51 -4.19 -8.52 -15.97
N LEU A 52 -5.27 -9.23 -16.33
CA LEU A 52 -5.22 -10.58 -16.89
C LEU A 52 -4.35 -10.70 -18.15
N GLY A 53 -4.19 -9.61 -18.93
CA GLY A 53 -3.32 -9.59 -20.10
C GLY A 53 -1.82 -9.60 -19.80
N HIS A 54 -1.41 -9.45 -18.54
CA HIS A 54 -0.01 -9.38 -18.11
C HIS A 54 0.49 -10.64 -17.41
N GLY A 55 -0.41 -11.54 -17.00
CA GLY A 55 0.00 -12.76 -16.30
C GLY A 55 -1.13 -13.43 -15.53
N ASP A 56 -0.76 -14.35 -14.65
CA ASP A 56 -1.68 -15.07 -13.77
C ASP A 56 -2.04 -14.20 -12.57
N VAL A 57 -3.29 -13.76 -12.51
CA VAL A 57 -3.81 -12.90 -11.46
C VAL A 57 -4.42 -13.74 -10.35
N THR A 58 -3.96 -13.50 -9.13
CA THR A 58 -4.58 -14.03 -7.90
C THR A 58 -5.03 -12.86 -7.02
N ILE A 59 -6.26 -12.89 -6.56
CA ILE A 59 -6.77 -11.95 -5.56
C ILE A 59 -6.57 -12.55 -4.16
N VAL A 60 -5.98 -11.77 -3.26
CA VAL A 60 -5.98 -12.03 -1.82
C VAL A 60 -6.31 -10.71 -1.13
N ALA A 61 -7.50 -10.58 -0.58
CA ALA A 61 -8.00 -9.32 -0.05
C ALA A 61 -8.67 -9.52 1.33
N PRO A 62 -8.79 -8.47 2.13
CA PRO A 62 -9.55 -8.51 3.38
C PRO A 62 -10.99 -8.97 3.17
N ASP A 63 -11.56 -9.62 4.20
CA ASP A 63 -12.98 -10.01 4.24
C ASP A 63 -13.92 -8.81 4.51
N THR A 64 -13.38 -7.70 4.98
CA THR A 64 -14.11 -6.47 5.29
C THR A 64 -13.21 -5.26 5.06
N GLU A 65 -13.75 -4.05 5.23
CA GLU A 65 -13.04 -2.80 5.08
C GLU A 65 -11.99 -2.58 6.18
N PHE A 66 -10.78 -2.18 5.79
CA PHE A 66 -9.65 -1.83 6.64
C PHE A 66 -9.04 -0.46 6.31
N SER A 67 -9.86 0.50 5.88
CA SER A 67 -9.43 1.88 5.65
C SER A 67 -8.71 2.46 6.87
N GLY A 68 -7.60 3.12 6.65
CA GLY A 68 -6.79 3.68 7.73
C GLY A 68 -5.83 2.71 8.42
N ALA A 69 -5.77 1.44 8.02
CA ALA A 69 -4.89 0.44 8.65
C ALA A 69 -3.40 0.62 8.32
N GLY A 70 -3.05 1.37 7.28
CA GLY A 70 -1.67 1.49 6.83
C GLY A 70 -1.04 0.13 6.52
N ALA A 71 0.23 -0.07 6.85
CA ALA A 71 0.96 -1.33 6.67
C ALA A 71 0.81 -2.30 7.87
N ALA A 72 -0.34 -2.29 8.56
CA ALA A 72 -0.55 -3.12 9.74
C ALA A 72 -0.62 -4.62 9.41
N PHE A 73 -0.13 -5.44 10.34
CA PHE A 73 -0.26 -6.91 10.33
C PHE A 73 -1.07 -7.44 11.51
N GLY A 74 -1.21 -6.65 12.57
CA GLY A 74 -1.64 -7.14 13.87
C GLY A 74 -0.59 -8.06 14.53
N PRO A 75 -0.92 -8.70 15.65
CA PRO A 75 0.00 -9.58 16.39
C PRO A 75 0.06 -10.97 15.72
N VAL A 76 0.74 -11.08 14.57
CA VAL A 76 0.77 -12.28 13.69
C VAL A 76 1.12 -13.59 14.41
N HIS A 77 1.85 -13.52 15.53
CA HIS A 77 2.21 -14.69 16.34
C HIS A 77 1.09 -15.15 17.30
N LEU A 78 0.03 -14.35 17.47
CA LEU A 78 -1.12 -14.63 18.35
C LEU A 78 -2.42 -14.83 17.58
N ILE A 79 -2.52 -14.29 16.36
CA ILE A 79 -3.74 -14.38 15.56
C ILE A 79 -3.71 -15.62 14.66
N ARG A 80 -4.89 -16.15 14.39
CA ARG A 80 -5.13 -17.17 13.36
C ARG A 80 -6.22 -16.64 12.45
N PRO A 81 -5.87 -15.84 11.43
CA PRO A 81 -6.85 -15.29 10.51
C PRO A 81 -7.62 -16.40 9.81
N GLU A 82 -8.90 -16.20 9.66
CA GLU A 82 -9.70 -17.06 8.79
C GLU A 82 -9.42 -16.73 7.34
N VAL A 83 -9.41 -17.74 6.48
CA VAL A 83 -9.19 -17.61 5.04
C VAL A 83 -10.26 -18.39 4.33
N HIS A 84 -10.94 -17.75 3.37
CA HIS A 84 -12.00 -18.38 2.60
C HIS A 84 -11.73 -18.23 1.09
N GLU A 85 -12.03 -19.27 0.33
CA GLU A 85 -12.09 -19.16 -1.12
C GLU A 85 -13.22 -18.18 -1.50
N ALA A 86 -12.90 -17.24 -2.38
CA ALA A 86 -13.85 -16.30 -2.92
C ALA A 86 -14.05 -16.54 -4.41
N ARG A 87 -15.18 -16.04 -4.95
CA ARG A 87 -15.47 -16.13 -6.38
C ARG A 87 -15.56 -14.73 -6.97
N VAL A 88 -14.64 -14.41 -7.85
CA VAL A 88 -14.63 -13.17 -8.61
C VAL A 88 -14.70 -13.50 -10.07
N ASP A 89 -15.68 -12.94 -10.76
CA ASP A 89 -15.94 -13.23 -12.17
C ASP A 89 -14.72 -12.93 -13.06
N GLY A 90 -14.30 -13.93 -13.83
CA GLY A 90 -13.12 -13.86 -14.70
C GLY A 90 -11.78 -14.08 -13.98
N ILE A 91 -11.73 -14.31 -12.67
CA ILE A 91 -10.50 -14.57 -11.92
C ILE A 91 -10.48 -16.03 -11.45
N GLU A 92 -9.38 -16.74 -11.72
CA GLU A 92 -9.25 -18.16 -11.42
C GLU A 92 -9.07 -18.44 -9.92
N ALA A 93 -8.29 -17.59 -9.22
CA ALA A 93 -7.98 -17.74 -7.81
C ALA A 93 -8.26 -16.46 -7.04
N ALA A 94 -9.17 -16.52 -6.06
CA ALA A 94 -9.50 -15.42 -5.18
C ALA A 94 -9.72 -15.92 -3.75
N TRP A 95 -9.21 -15.16 -2.78
CA TRP A 95 -9.22 -15.49 -1.35
C TRP A 95 -9.58 -14.25 -0.53
N SER A 96 -10.45 -14.43 0.47
CA SER A 96 -10.66 -13.44 1.52
C SER A 96 -9.90 -13.84 2.79
N VAL A 97 -9.38 -12.85 3.50
CA VAL A 97 -8.59 -13.03 4.73
C VAL A 97 -9.17 -12.13 5.82
N SER A 98 -9.39 -12.66 7.02
CA SER A 98 -9.82 -11.85 8.17
C SER A 98 -8.64 -11.04 8.73
N GLY A 99 -8.29 -9.96 8.04
CA GLY A 99 -7.18 -9.10 8.42
C GLY A 99 -6.84 -8.05 7.37
N PRO A 100 -5.96 -7.08 7.72
CA PRO A 100 -5.64 -5.96 6.87
C PRO A 100 -4.85 -6.36 5.61
N PRO A 101 -4.83 -5.51 4.56
CA PRO A 101 -4.18 -5.83 3.29
C PRO A 101 -2.68 -6.11 3.40
N GLY A 102 -1.98 -5.46 4.31
CA GLY A 102 -0.58 -5.80 4.60
C GLY A 102 -0.41 -7.27 5.03
N LEU A 103 -1.34 -7.81 5.80
CA LEU A 103 -1.34 -9.21 6.22
C LEU A 103 -1.62 -10.15 5.03
N CYS A 104 -2.53 -9.79 4.13
CA CYS A 104 -2.79 -10.51 2.88
C CYS A 104 -1.51 -10.66 2.05
N VAL A 105 -0.76 -9.56 1.87
CA VAL A 105 0.53 -9.57 1.17
C VAL A 105 1.57 -10.39 1.90
N LEU A 106 1.66 -10.29 3.23
CA LEU A 106 2.62 -11.07 4.03
C LEU A 106 2.42 -12.57 3.82
N TYR A 107 1.19 -13.08 3.96
CA TYR A 107 0.91 -14.50 3.78
C TYR A 107 1.09 -14.98 2.34
N SER A 108 0.75 -14.13 1.37
CA SER A 108 1.02 -14.43 -0.04
C SER A 108 2.51 -14.60 -0.32
N ARG A 109 3.35 -13.76 0.26
CA ARG A 109 4.82 -13.87 0.17
C ARG A 109 5.37 -15.12 0.86
N LEU A 110 4.71 -15.58 1.92
CA LEU A 110 5.08 -16.81 2.62
C LEU A 110 4.61 -18.09 1.91
N GLY A 111 3.98 -17.97 0.75
CA GLY A 111 3.57 -19.10 -0.09
C GLY A 111 2.24 -19.74 0.30
N VAL A 112 1.41 -19.08 1.11
CA VAL A 112 0.08 -19.61 1.50
C VAL A 112 -0.82 -19.78 0.29
N PHE A 113 -0.71 -18.91 -0.71
CA PHE A 113 -1.55 -18.90 -1.92
C PHE A 113 -0.79 -19.35 -3.19
N GLY A 114 0.18 -20.23 -3.03
CA GLY A 114 0.96 -20.85 -4.10
C GLY A 114 2.37 -20.27 -4.23
N ASP A 115 2.94 -20.39 -5.45
CA ASP A 115 4.30 -19.93 -5.75
C ASP A 115 4.46 -18.43 -5.51
N PRO A 116 5.69 -17.91 -5.36
CA PRO A 116 5.96 -16.50 -5.14
C PRO A 116 5.38 -15.61 -6.26
N PHE A 117 4.85 -14.46 -5.87
CA PHE A 117 4.37 -13.43 -6.78
C PHE A 117 5.53 -12.54 -7.25
N ASP A 118 5.45 -12.08 -8.49
CA ASP A 118 6.46 -11.22 -9.11
C ASP A 118 6.18 -9.73 -8.89
N ILE A 119 4.91 -9.36 -8.75
CA ILE A 119 4.45 -8.00 -8.49
C ILE A 119 3.18 -8.00 -7.62
N VAL A 120 3.01 -6.98 -6.82
CA VAL A 120 1.80 -6.74 -6.01
C VAL A 120 1.14 -5.46 -6.46
N VAL A 121 -0.16 -5.52 -6.74
CA VAL A 121 -0.98 -4.36 -7.13
C VAL A 121 -2.13 -4.22 -6.15
N ALA A 122 -2.19 -3.09 -5.46
CA ALA A 122 -3.23 -2.78 -4.47
C ALA A 122 -4.20 -1.73 -5.00
N GLY A 123 -5.50 -1.95 -4.87
CA GLY A 123 -6.55 -1.02 -5.29
C GLY A 123 -7.67 -1.71 -6.09
N ILE A 124 -8.52 -0.94 -6.79
CA ILE A 124 -8.53 0.53 -6.90
C ILE A 124 -9.25 1.09 -5.67
N ASN A 125 -8.54 1.93 -4.93
CA ASN A 125 -9.11 2.60 -3.76
C ASN A 125 -10.06 3.74 -4.17
N PRO A 126 -11.31 3.80 -3.62
CA PRO A 126 -12.21 4.92 -3.82
C PRO A 126 -11.80 6.11 -2.93
N GLY A 127 -10.96 6.97 -3.46
CA GLY A 127 -10.39 8.12 -2.75
C GLY A 127 -8.89 8.22 -3.01
N MET A 128 -8.39 9.45 -3.08
CA MET A 128 -6.96 9.70 -3.31
C MET A 128 -6.14 9.35 -2.07
N ASN A 129 -5.06 8.62 -2.28
CA ASN A 129 -4.02 8.40 -1.27
C ASN A 129 -2.86 9.36 -1.50
N VAL A 130 -2.97 10.59 -1.00
CA VAL A 130 -2.07 11.71 -1.27
C VAL A 130 -1.64 12.44 0.02
N GLY A 131 -0.51 13.13 -0.04
CA GLY A 131 -0.02 13.91 1.08
C GLY A 131 0.14 13.07 2.35
N ARG A 132 -0.34 13.57 3.49
CA ARG A 132 -0.20 12.87 4.78
C ARG A 132 -1.03 11.60 4.89
N SER A 133 -2.08 11.41 4.07
CA SER A 133 -2.89 10.19 4.11
C SER A 133 -2.11 8.94 3.67
N VAL A 134 -1.03 9.11 2.92
CA VAL A 134 -0.10 8.03 2.52
C VAL A 134 0.33 7.17 3.71
N TYR A 135 0.52 7.74 4.89
CA TYR A 135 0.93 7.00 6.09
C TYR A 135 -0.13 6.05 6.64
N HIS A 136 -1.40 6.35 6.37
CA HIS A 136 -2.53 5.61 6.94
C HIS A 136 -3.23 4.73 5.90
N SER A 137 -2.94 4.90 4.62
CA SER A 137 -3.55 4.13 3.54
C SER A 137 -3.22 2.65 3.62
N GLY A 138 -4.24 1.81 3.68
CA GLY A 138 -4.08 0.36 3.60
C GLY A 138 -3.65 -0.09 2.20
N THR A 139 -4.11 0.59 1.14
CA THR A 139 -3.70 0.37 -0.25
C THR A 139 -2.19 0.57 -0.41
N ILE A 140 -1.65 1.71 0.06
CA ILE A 140 -0.20 1.97 0.03
C ILE A 140 0.53 1.03 1.00
N GLY A 141 -0.05 0.74 2.15
CA GLY A 141 0.49 -0.19 3.14
C GLY A 141 0.73 -1.60 2.58
N ALA A 142 -0.17 -2.08 1.72
CA ALA A 142 0.01 -3.34 1.00
C ALA A 142 1.22 -3.28 0.04
N ALA A 143 1.32 -2.23 -0.75
CA ALA A 143 2.45 -2.02 -1.67
C ALA A 143 3.79 -1.86 -0.93
N LEU A 144 3.81 -1.14 0.20
CA LEU A 144 4.99 -1.02 1.08
C LEU A 144 5.38 -2.37 1.69
N THR A 145 4.40 -3.21 2.05
CA THR A 145 4.63 -4.57 2.55
C THR A 145 5.26 -5.45 1.49
N ALA A 146 4.81 -5.36 0.24
CA ALA A 146 5.42 -6.04 -0.91
C ALA A 146 6.89 -5.63 -1.06
N ARG A 147 7.14 -4.32 -1.13
CA ARG A 147 8.49 -3.75 -1.24
C ARG A 147 9.42 -4.19 -0.12
N ASN A 148 8.95 -4.13 1.12
CA ASN A 148 9.72 -4.60 2.29
C ASN A 148 10.08 -6.09 2.18
N GLY A 149 9.34 -6.82 1.39
CA GLY A 149 9.58 -8.23 1.09
C GLY A 149 10.34 -8.51 -0.19
N GLY A 150 10.86 -7.50 -0.84
CA GLY A 150 11.66 -7.67 -2.07
C GLY A 150 10.83 -7.74 -3.35
N ILE A 151 9.56 -7.34 -3.33
CA ILE A 151 8.66 -7.35 -4.49
C ILE A 151 8.20 -5.91 -4.78
N THR A 152 8.26 -5.46 -6.02
CA THR A 152 7.72 -4.14 -6.38
C THR A 152 6.22 -4.10 -6.16
N GLY A 153 5.74 -3.04 -5.49
CA GLY A 153 4.34 -2.79 -5.20
C GLY A 153 3.81 -1.60 -6.00
N ILE A 154 2.56 -1.70 -6.45
CA ILE A 154 1.84 -0.60 -7.10
C ILE A 154 0.56 -0.36 -6.31
N ALA A 155 0.36 0.87 -5.85
CA ALA A 155 -0.88 1.32 -5.22
C ALA A 155 -1.67 2.17 -6.21
N VAL A 156 -2.95 1.86 -6.38
CA VAL A 156 -3.83 2.53 -7.35
C VAL A 156 -5.03 3.10 -6.62
N SER A 157 -5.22 4.40 -6.72
CA SER A 157 -6.33 5.13 -6.12
C SER A 157 -7.00 6.02 -7.14
N GLN A 158 -8.30 6.21 -7.02
CA GLN A 158 -9.07 7.11 -7.88
C GLN A 158 -9.79 8.16 -7.04
N ALA A 159 -9.72 9.42 -7.43
CA ALA A 159 -10.46 10.47 -6.79
C ALA A 159 -11.97 10.15 -6.74
N VAL A 160 -12.64 10.55 -5.68
CA VAL A 160 -14.10 10.51 -5.57
C VAL A 160 -14.63 11.91 -5.80
N THR A 161 -15.70 12.03 -6.55
CA THR A 161 -16.33 13.32 -6.81
C THR A 161 -16.77 13.95 -5.49
N GLN A 162 -16.39 15.20 -5.24
CA GLN A 162 -16.64 16.01 -4.05
C GLN A 162 -15.73 15.77 -2.83
N TRP A 163 -15.11 14.63 -2.64
CA TRP A 163 -14.36 14.33 -1.40
C TRP A 163 -12.85 14.17 -1.59
N GLY A 164 -12.41 13.53 -2.64
CA GLY A 164 -11.00 13.44 -3.02
C GLY A 164 -10.05 12.72 -2.05
N VAL A 165 -10.51 12.32 -0.85
CA VAL A 165 -9.71 11.72 0.23
C VAL A 165 -10.20 10.30 0.51
N GLU A 166 -9.28 9.41 0.90
CA GLU A 166 -9.56 8.01 1.22
C GLU A 166 -10.69 7.87 2.26
N GLY A 167 -11.58 6.89 2.05
CA GLY A 167 -12.61 6.49 2.99
C GLY A 167 -13.74 7.50 3.20
N GLN A 168 -13.90 8.47 2.32
CA GLN A 168 -14.91 9.53 2.45
C GLN A 168 -16.08 9.44 1.44
N GLY A 169 -16.01 8.53 0.47
CA GLY A 169 -17.13 8.25 -0.43
C GLY A 169 -18.17 7.38 0.26
N THR A 170 -19.47 7.73 0.13
CA THR A 170 -20.58 6.85 0.49
C THR A 170 -20.96 5.98 -0.69
N GLY A 171 -21.81 4.96 -0.51
CA GLY A 171 -22.24 4.08 -1.59
C GLY A 171 -22.78 4.84 -2.81
N GLU A 172 -23.52 5.93 -2.62
CA GLU A 172 -24.07 6.77 -3.69
C GLU A 172 -22.97 7.54 -4.46
N ASP A 173 -21.89 7.95 -3.78
CA ASP A 173 -20.77 8.63 -4.42
C ASP A 173 -19.99 7.68 -5.36
N LEU A 174 -20.01 6.37 -5.10
CA LEU A 174 -19.32 5.36 -5.89
C LEU A 174 -20.10 4.96 -7.17
N ASP A 175 -21.37 5.27 -7.27
CA ASP A 175 -22.20 5.00 -8.47
C ASP A 175 -21.71 5.78 -9.70
N HIS A 176 -21.00 6.87 -9.48
CA HIS A 176 -20.43 7.72 -10.53
C HIS A 176 -18.92 7.54 -10.76
N GLN A 177 -18.37 6.49 -10.18
CA GLN A 177 -16.93 6.23 -10.26
C GLN A 177 -16.55 5.65 -11.63
N VAL A 178 -15.62 6.29 -12.33
CA VAL A 178 -15.12 5.86 -13.64
C VAL A 178 -13.97 4.86 -13.47
N TRP A 179 -14.26 3.73 -12.80
CA TRP A 179 -13.28 2.70 -12.44
C TRP A 179 -12.38 2.26 -13.59
N GLN A 180 -12.96 2.20 -14.82
CA GLN A 180 -12.24 1.74 -16.00
C GLN A 180 -11.04 2.62 -16.33
N SER A 181 -11.13 3.93 -16.13
CA SER A 181 -10.02 4.84 -16.37
C SER A 181 -8.82 4.54 -15.48
N ALA A 182 -9.05 4.34 -14.18
CA ALA A 182 -7.98 3.98 -13.24
C ALA A 182 -7.42 2.58 -13.54
N ALA A 183 -8.26 1.64 -13.93
CA ALA A 183 -7.83 0.29 -14.30
C ALA A 183 -6.94 0.28 -15.56
N GLU A 184 -7.24 1.10 -16.56
CA GLU A 184 -6.42 1.21 -17.77
C GLU A 184 -5.07 1.89 -17.48
N VAL A 185 -5.05 2.93 -16.64
CA VAL A 185 -3.80 3.53 -16.16
C VAL A 185 -2.96 2.49 -15.40
N ALA A 186 -3.58 1.74 -14.49
CA ALA A 186 -2.90 0.68 -13.74
C ALA A 186 -2.35 -0.39 -14.68
N ARG A 187 -3.14 -0.85 -15.65
CA ARG A 187 -2.72 -1.84 -16.66
C ARG A 187 -1.49 -1.36 -17.42
N ALA A 188 -1.49 -0.12 -17.90
CA ALA A 188 -0.35 0.45 -18.61
C ALA A 188 0.90 0.54 -17.72
N ALA A 189 0.75 1.01 -16.47
CA ALA A 189 1.85 1.13 -15.50
C ALA A 189 2.43 -0.24 -15.12
N VAL A 190 1.58 -1.24 -14.84
CA VAL A 190 1.99 -2.61 -14.53
C VAL A 190 2.75 -3.22 -15.70
N GLY A 191 2.24 -3.07 -16.94
CA GLY A 191 2.93 -3.55 -18.14
C GLY A 191 4.31 -2.93 -18.31
N ALA A 192 4.46 -1.63 -18.05
CA ALA A 192 5.74 -0.95 -18.10
C ALA A 192 6.73 -1.45 -17.03
N VAL A 193 6.28 -1.61 -15.78
CA VAL A 193 7.10 -2.13 -14.67
C VAL A 193 7.52 -3.58 -14.90
N ILE A 194 6.67 -4.40 -15.52
CA ILE A 194 7.01 -5.78 -15.89
C ILE A 194 8.08 -5.80 -16.99
N ALA A 195 7.96 -4.92 -17.98
CA ALA A 195 8.88 -4.86 -19.12
C ALA A 195 10.26 -4.31 -18.72
N ASP A 196 10.30 -3.36 -17.79
CA ASP A 196 11.52 -2.71 -17.29
C ASP A 196 11.39 -2.49 -15.77
N PRO A 197 11.66 -3.54 -14.97
CA PRO A 197 11.50 -3.46 -13.53
C PRO A 197 12.57 -2.57 -12.89
N PRO A 198 12.24 -1.83 -11.82
CA PRO A 198 13.24 -1.04 -11.11
C PRO A 198 14.35 -1.94 -10.51
N ASP A 199 15.60 -1.47 -10.54
CA ASP A 199 16.77 -2.19 -10.00
C ASP A 199 16.59 -2.61 -8.53
N VAL A 200 15.84 -1.80 -7.77
CA VAL A 200 15.50 -2.07 -6.37
C VAL A 200 13.98 -2.05 -6.23
N PRO A 201 13.38 -3.06 -5.57
CA PRO A 201 11.95 -3.07 -5.32
C PRO A 201 11.46 -1.74 -4.75
N SER A 202 10.45 -1.18 -5.38
CA SER A 202 9.95 0.17 -5.10
C SER A 202 8.42 0.16 -4.98
N VAL A 203 7.85 1.27 -4.54
CA VAL A 203 6.40 1.47 -4.56
C VAL A 203 6.08 2.56 -5.57
N LEU A 204 5.19 2.27 -6.51
CA LEU A 204 4.56 3.28 -7.35
C LEU A 204 3.16 3.59 -6.81
N ASN A 205 2.95 4.81 -6.33
CA ASN A 205 1.65 5.33 -5.92
C ASN A 205 1.02 6.08 -7.09
N ILE A 206 -0.09 5.57 -7.59
CA ILE A 206 -0.86 6.12 -8.71
C ILE A 206 -2.15 6.71 -8.16
N ASN A 207 -2.39 7.99 -8.41
CA ASN A 207 -3.66 8.63 -8.13
C ASN A 207 -4.26 9.15 -9.44
N VAL A 208 -5.51 8.75 -9.72
CA VAL A 208 -6.19 9.01 -10.99
C VAL A 208 -7.39 9.92 -10.75
N PRO A 209 -7.61 10.99 -11.53
CA PRO A 209 -8.84 11.77 -11.49
C PRO A 209 -10.06 10.89 -11.76
N ASN A 210 -11.22 11.23 -11.20
CA ASN A 210 -12.48 10.54 -11.54
C ASN A 210 -13.08 11.14 -12.83
N LEU A 211 -12.39 10.88 -13.93
CA LEU A 211 -12.72 11.38 -15.28
C LEU A 211 -12.53 10.26 -16.31
N PRO A 212 -13.22 10.31 -17.46
CA PRO A 212 -12.83 9.55 -18.63
C PRO A 212 -11.39 9.90 -19.06
N LEU A 213 -10.65 8.94 -19.62
CA LEU A 213 -9.23 9.14 -20.00
C LEU A 213 -9.05 10.32 -20.97
N GLU A 214 -9.96 10.50 -21.91
CA GLU A 214 -9.93 11.56 -22.91
C GLU A 214 -10.17 12.97 -22.33
N GLU A 215 -10.71 13.06 -21.12
CA GLU A 215 -10.95 14.31 -20.41
C GLU A 215 -9.80 14.67 -19.44
N MET A 216 -8.85 13.75 -19.22
CA MET A 216 -7.71 14.00 -18.34
C MET A 216 -6.70 14.94 -19.00
N SER A 217 -6.09 15.79 -18.18
CA SER A 217 -5.08 16.76 -18.64
C SER A 217 -3.72 16.14 -19.00
N GLY A 218 -3.57 14.81 -18.80
CA GLY A 218 -2.32 14.07 -18.98
C GLY A 218 -1.82 13.48 -17.68
N TRP A 219 -0.50 13.36 -17.50
CA TRP A 219 0.11 12.80 -16.31
C TRP A 219 1.28 13.65 -15.81
N LYS A 220 1.61 13.53 -14.52
CA LYS A 220 2.77 14.17 -13.90
C LYS A 220 3.52 13.17 -13.02
N GLN A 221 4.85 13.23 -13.06
CA GLN A 221 5.65 12.67 -11.96
C GLN A 221 5.60 13.65 -10.80
N THR A 222 5.21 13.18 -9.63
CA THR A 222 4.88 14.02 -8.48
C THR A 222 5.70 13.62 -7.26
N ARG A 223 5.68 14.49 -6.24
CA ARG A 223 6.15 14.21 -4.90
C ARG A 223 4.97 14.13 -3.93
N ILE A 224 5.15 13.47 -2.82
CA ILE A 224 4.15 13.43 -1.74
C ILE A 224 3.98 14.86 -1.19
N GLY A 225 2.73 15.34 -1.16
CA GLY A 225 2.38 16.63 -0.61
C GLY A 225 2.51 16.67 0.92
N SER A 226 2.72 17.85 1.48
CA SER A 226 2.74 18.04 2.95
C SER A 226 1.34 18.18 3.55
N LEU A 227 0.34 18.43 2.72
CA LEU A 227 -1.05 18.65 3.13
C LEU A 227 -1.97 17.70 2.40
N PRO A 228 -3.00 17.15 3.06
CA PRO A 228 -4.11 16.48 2.39
C PRO A 228 -5.05 17.52 1.75
N PRO A 229 -5.89 17.12 0.80
CA PRO A 229 -6.89 18.01 0.19
C PRO A 229 -7.83 18.68 1.19
N ARG A 230 -8.10 17.99 2.28
CA ARG A 230 -8.89 18.50 3.40
C ARG A 230 -8.38 17.88 4.71
N THR A 231 -8.39 18.64 5.78
CA THR A 231 -7.96 18.19 7.10
C THR A 231 -9.15 18.07 8.06
N MET A 232 -9.07 17.16 9.02
CA MET A 232 -9.95 17.20 10.18
C MET A 232 -9.61 18.45 11.00
N SER A 233 -10.61 19.25 11.33
CA SER A 233 -10.41 20.54 12.00
C SER A 233 -10.60 20.45 13.52
N THR A 234 -11.59 19.70 13.99
CA THR A 234 -11.88 19.52 15.40
C THR A 234 -12.40 18.12 15.70
N ALA A 235 -12.17 17.70 16.94
CA ALA A 235 -12.79 16.49 17.49
C ALA A 235 -13.30 16.80 18.89
N VAL A 236 -14.52 16.39 19.21
CA VAL A 236 -15.16 16.61 20.50
C VAL A 236 -15.73 15.32 21.07
N LEU A 237 -15.77 15.22 22.41
CA LEU A 237 -16.45 14.12 23.10
C LEU A 237 -17.91 14.46 23.27
N GLU A 238 -18.79 13.62 22.74
CA GLU A 238 -20.25 13.71 22.91
C GLU A 238 -20.70 12.60 23.85
N PRO A 239 -21.39 12.91 24.94
CA PRO A 239 -21.89 11.89 25.87
C PRO A 239 -22.77 10.85 25.14
N LYS A 240 -22.49 9.56 25.38
CA LYS A 240 -23.33 8.50 24.83
C LYS A 240 -24.63 8.39 25.63
N PRO A 241 -25.81 8.64 25.03
CA PRO A 241 -27.07 8.58 25.74
C PRO A 241 -27.32 7.25 26.45
N GLY A 242 -27.69 7.29 27.73
CA GLY A 242 -27.96 6.10 28.54
C GLY A 242 -26.74 5.33 29.03
N HIS A 243 -25.50 5.82 28.82
CA HIS A 243 -24.25 5.18 29.26
C HIS A 243 -23.39 6.19 30.02
N GLU A 244 -23.51 6.26 31.34
CA GLU A 244 -22.66 7.13 32.14
C GLU A 244 -21.17 6.82 31.98
N GLY A 245 -20.33 7.86 31.81
CA GLY A 245 -18.89 7.70 31.59
C GLY A 245 -18.47 7.22 30.20
N SER A 246 -19.42 7.06 29.27
CA SER A 246 -19.14 6.69 27.86
C SER A 246 -19.44 7.84 26.91
N TYR A 247 -18.62 7.96 25.87
CA TYR A 247 -18.66 9.07 24.91
C TYR A 247 -18.49 8.54 23.48
N HIS A 248 -19.02 9.26 22.52
CA HIS A 248 -18.65 9.18 21.12
C HIS A 248 -17.66 10.30 20.80
N ILE A 249 -16.79 10.09 19.81
CA ILE A 249 -15.97 11.15 19.23
C ILE A 249 -16.68 11.64 17.98
N SER A 250 -17.05 12.93 17.97
CA SER A 250 -17.55 13.62 16.79
C SER A 250 -16.45 14.46 16.18
N MET A 251 -16.26 14.35 14.86
CA MET A 251 -15.23 15.07 14.13
C MET A 251 -15.85 15.98 13.09
N SER A 252 -15.20 17.11 12.82
CA SER A 252 -15.56 18.01 11.73
C SER A 252 -14.39 18.19 10.77
N TRP A 253 -14.71 18.44 9.50
CA TRP A 253 -13.76 18.68 8.45
C TRP A 253 -13.50 20.19 8.31
N GLY A 254 -12.24 20.52 8.03
CA GLY A 254 -11.83 21.89 7.71
C GLY A 254 -12.13 22.26 6.26
N GLU A 255 -11.77 23.47 5.91
CA GLU A 255 -11.84 23.95 4.53
C GLU A 255 -10.87 23.18 3.61
N PRO A 256 -11.19 23.04 2.32
CA PRO A 256 -10.29 22.48 1.35
C PRO A 256 -8.95 23.22 1.30
N SER A 257 -7.85 22.48 1.19
CA SER A 257 -6.50 23.03 1.07
C SER A 257 -6.17 23.32 -0.40
N VAL A 258 -5.46 24.42 -0.64
CA VAL A 258 -4.83 24.66 -1.96
C VAL A 258 -3.53 23.85 -2.01
N LEU A 259 -3.47 22.89 -2.92
CA LEU A 259 -2.32 21.99 -3.06
C LEU A 259 -1.39 22.46 -4.19
N PRO A 260 -0.06 22.45 -3.97
CA PRO A 260 0.88 22.74 -5.05
C PRO A 260 0.76 21.75 -6.21
N SER A 261 0.83 22.24 -7.44
CA SER A 261 0.59 21.45 -8.67
C SER A 261 1.65 20.37 -8.97
N ASP A 262 2.79 20.40 -8.28
CA ASP A 262 3.87 19.41 -8.35
C ASP A 262 3.72 18.29 -7.30
N THR A 263 2.67 18.35 -6.47
CA THR A 263 2.35 17.32 -5.49
C THR A 263 1.34 16.31 -6.03
N ASP A 264 1.31 15.13 -5.40
CA ASP A 264 0.39 14.04 -5.71
C ASP A 264 -1.09 14.51 -5.73
N GLY A 265 -1.55 15.15 -4.67
CA GLY A 265 -2.91 15.68 -4.61
C GLY A 265 -3.15 16.87 -5.54
N GLY A 266 -2.18 17.79 -5.66
CA GLY A 266 -2.31 18.95 -6.53
C GLY A 266 -2.47 18.59 -8.01
N ALA A 267 -1.70 17.60 -8.47
CA ALA A 267 -1.81 17.10 -9.83
C ALA A 267 -3.21 16.55 -10.14
N VAL A 268 -3.77 15.72 -9.24
CA VAL A 268 -5.10 15.13 -9.43
C VAL A 268 -6.19 16.19 -9.42
N MET A 269 -6.09 17.20 -8.54
CA MET A 269 -7.05 18.31 -8.49
C MET A 269 -7.04 19.16 -9.77
N GLU A 270 -5.94 19.18 -10.51
CA GLU A 270 -5.82 19.81 -11.83
C GLU A 270 -6.17 18.89 -13.00
N GLY A 271 -6.68 17.68 -12.73
CA GLY A 271 -7.08 16.71 -13.75
C GLY A 271 -5.94 15.87 -14.33
N PHE A 272 -4.75 15.87 -13.71
CA PHE A 272 -3.63 15.02 -14.14
C PHE A 272 -3.56 13.71 -13.35
N ILE A 273 -3.19 12.64 -14.02
CA ILE A 273 -2.76 11.40 -13.36
C ILE A 273 -1.47 11.68 -12.59
N SER A 274 -1.44 11.35 -11.31
CA SER A 274 -0.26 11.49 -10.46
C SER A 274 0.50 10.17 -10.36
N LEU A 275 1.80 10.19 -10.66
CA LEU A 275 2.72 9.06 -10.53
C LEU A 275 3.81 9.43 -9.53
N THR A 276 3.75 8.83 -8.34
CA THR A 276 4.72 9.08 -7.26
C THR A 276 5.50 7.82 -6.91
N TRP A 277 6.80 7.80 -7.13
CA TRP A 277 7.66 6.73 -6.63
C TRP A 277 7.97 6.96 -5.15
N VAL A 278 7.57 6.00 -4.31
CA VAL A 278 7.75 6.06 -2.85
C VAL A 278 8.93 5.18 -2.46
N GLY A 279 9.93 5.81 -1.86
CA GLY A 279 11.09 5.12 -1.31
C GLY A 279 10.78 4.36 -0.01
N GLY A 280 11.80 3.70 0.55
CA GLY A 280 11.72 3.12 1.89
C GLY A 280 11.82 4.19 2.97
N MET A 281 11.44 3.82 4.18
CA MET A 281 11.80 4.61 5.36
C MET A 281 13.32 4.62 5.50
N ALA A 282 13.90 5.78 5.60
CA ALA A 282 15.32 6.00 5.88
C ALA A 282 15.46 6.68 7.23
N ALA A 283 16.59 6.42 7.91
CA ALA A 283 16.94 7.20 9.08
C ALA A 283 17.26 8.63 8.64
N GLU A 284 16.86 9.60 9.46
CA GLU A 284 17.33 10.98 9.30
C GLU A 284 18.86 11.04 9.52
N PRO A 285 19.54 12.02 8.91
CA PRO A 285 20.97 12.22 9.15
C PRO A 285 21.24 12.36 10.66
N VAL A 286 22.37 11.82 11.10
CA VAL A 286 22.83 12.00 12.48
C VAL A 286 23.04 13.50 12.72
N ILE A 287 22.48 14.00 13.81
CA ILE A 287 22.63 15.40 14.25
C ILE A 287 23.80 15.42 15.23
N ASP A 288 24.83 16.18 14.90
CA ASP A 288 25.92 16.46 15.86
C ASP A 288 25.35 17.22 17.06
N ASP A 289 25.79 16.88 18.26
CA ASP A 289 25.29 17.43 19.53
C ASP A 289 23.81 17.17 19.83
N ASP A 290 23.31 16.02 19.42
CA ASP A 290 21.93 15.58 19.70
C ASP A 290 21.69 15.49 21.22
N PRO A 291 20.75 16.28 21.80
CA PRO A 291 20.46 16.28 23.20
C PRO A 291 19.95 14.95 23.77
N VAL A 292 19.32 14.11 22.91
CA VAL A 292 18.84 12.79 23.30
C VAL A 292 20.03 11.85 23.51
N SER A 293 21.00 11.87 22.60
CA SER A 293 22.23 11.07 22.72
C SER A 293 23.02 11.45 23.96
N ALA A 294 23.13 12.74 24.30
CA ALA A 294 23.77 13.22 25.50
C ALA A 294 23.03 12.70 26.76
N ALA A 295 21.71 12.87 26.84
CA ALA A 295 20.91 12.42 27.98
C ALA A 295 20.97 10.89 28.18
N VAL A 296 20.97 10.10 27.10
CA VAL A 296 21.10 8.63 27.18
C VAL A 296 22.51 8.23 27.67
N THR A 297 23.55 8.96 27.24
CA THR A 297 24.92 8.74 27.70
C THR A 297 25.04 8.97 29.22
N ASP A 298 24.41 10.03 29.72
CA ASP A 298 24.42 10.36 31.18
C ASP A 298 23.69 9.29 32.01
N LEU A 299 22.73 8.56 31.45
CA LEU A 299 22.04 7.44 32.13
C LEU A 299 22.90 6.16 32.24
N LEU A 300 23.94 6.05 31.42
CA LEU A 300 24.79 4.85 31.34
C LEU A 300 26.14 5.04 32.05
N THR A 301 26.44 6.24 32.51
CA THR A 301 27.62 6.61 33.28
C THR A 301 27.31 6.73 34.75
#